data_9dbf5fae5001f3a62345dcd51afd766a
#
_entry.id   9dbf5fae5001f3a62345dcd51afd766a
#
_cell.length_a   1.000
_cell.length_b   1.000
_cell.length_c   1.000
_cell.angle_alpha   90.00
_cell.angle_beta   90.00
_cell.angle_gamma   90.00
#
_symmetry.space_group_name_H-M   'P 1'
#
loop_
_entity.id
_entity.type
_entity.pdbx_description
1 polymer ?
#
loop_
_entity_poly.entity_id
_entity_poly.type
_entity_poly.pdbx_seq_one_letter_code
_entity_poly.pdbx_strand_id
1 'polypeptide(L)'
;MELARAYKFRIYPDAKRQEEIDEKLILAQQFYNRILEKSIASYRNGKTKVSMAQFNRFVKEIIQEDKKYLRLYSQTRCEIEFRIFKAYLNFFRRVREGNRKAGFPRFRSRDRYKSITYPQDNGSFSIRKDRLRVSRIGTMRIEMHRKIEGTIKTLAIKRGGRDYYAVFTTINHIKVPEVDDINPVGIDMGLNNFIALSDGHTIQKPKFMQQKRKKIARWQKIVARRSKGSKRREGAKSMLQREWEYVTNQSNDFAHKLSDKLVNSGYTSFAVEDLHIQNMVKNHRLAQSIQNASWNRFINMLSYKAESAGMKVMKIDPKDTTQECSNCHYIKKGAERLALEDRIYHCNVCGMTLDRDVNASRNILKRATLGQRGSHAQGESVRPQREAVLEELRTDKTHPLRDAVIA
;
A
#
# COMPACT_ATOMS: atom_id res chain seq x y z
N MET A 1 18.10 -11.45 5.30
CA MET A 1 16.96 -10.55 5.50
C MET A 1 15.66 -11.30 5.25
N GLU A 2 14.61 -11.05 6.04
CA GLU A 2 13.27 -11.58 5.76
C GLU A 2 12.50 -10.63 4.85
N LEU A 3 12.12 -11.12 3.67
CA LEU A 3 11.34 -10.35 2.71
C LEU A 3 9.92 -10.90 2.61
N ALA A 4 8.92 -10.08 2.94
CA ALA A 4 7.53 -10.42 2.74
C ALA A 4 7.07 -10.04 1.32
N ARG A 5 6.53 -11.01 0.57
CA ARG A 5 5.96 -10.79 -0.78
C ARG A 5 4.48 -11.16 -0.80
N ALA A 6 3.73 -10.49 -1.66
CA ALA A 6 2.33 -10.80 -1.93
C ALA A 6 2.14 -11.25 -3.37
N TYR A 7 1.50 -12.40 -3.55
CA TYR A 7 1.18 -12.98 -4.86
C TYR A 7 -0.34 -12.97 -5.04
N LYS A 8 -0.82 -12.21 -6.02
CA LYS A 8 -2.25 -12.11 -6.33
C LYS A 8 -2.54 -12.89 -7.60
N PHE A 9 -3.44 -13.88 -7.49
CA PHE A 9 -3.90 -14.71 -8.61
C PHE A 9 -5.41 -14.58 -8.78
N ARG A 10 -5.89 -14.70 -10.00
CA ARG A 10 -7.31 -14.77 -10.29
C ARG A 10 -7.82 -16.18 -9.96
N ILE A 11 -9.00 -16.27 -9.35
CA ILE A 11 -9.70 -17.51 -9.07
C ILE A 11 -11.06 -17.49 -9.75
N TYR A 12 -11.52 -18.68 -10.15
CA TYR A 12 -12.77 -18.87 -10.90
C TYR A 12 -13.69 -19.80 -10.11
N PRO A 13 -14.38 -19.25 -9.08
CA PRO A 13 -15.39 -20.02 -8.38
C PRO A 13 -16.62 -20.23 -9.26
N ASP A 14 -17.20 -21.42 -9.22
CA ASP A 14 -18.54 -21.68 -9.78
C ASP A 14 -19.64 -20.96 -8.98
N ALA A 15 -20.90 -21.00 -9.42
CA ALA A 15 -22.00 -20.29 -8.78
C ALA A 15 -22.14 -20.65 -7.28
N LYS A 16 -22.01 -21.93 -6.93
CA LYS A 16 -22.10 -22.41 -5.54
C LYS A 16 -20.97 -21.83 -4.67
N ARG A 17 -19.72 -21.79 -5.19
CA ARG A 17 -18.56 -21.22 -4.46
C ARG A 17 -18.61 -19.70 -4.41
N GLN A 18 -19.21 -19.04 -5.41
CA GLN A 18 -19.45 -17.59 -5.36
C GLN A 18 -20.43 -17.25 -4.22
N GLU A 19 -21.52 -17.98 -4.10
CA GLU A 19 -22.47 -17.83 -3.00
C GLU A 19 -21.82 -18.07 -1.64
N GLU A 20 -21.00 -19.12 -1.51
CA GLU A 20 -20.26 -19.42 -0.29
C GLU A 20 -19.28 -18.28 0.08
N ILE A 21 -18.51 -17.76 -0.88
CA ILE A 21 -17.59 -16.64 -0.64
C ILE A 21 -18.38 -15.40 -0.21
N ASP A 22 -19.46 -15.08 -0.91
CA ASP A 22 -20.26 -13.88 -0.62
C ASP A 22 -20.94 -13.99 0.76
N GLU A 23 -21.44 -15.16 1.12
CA GLU A 23 -21.96 -15.43 2.46
C GLU A 23 -20.88 -15.26 3.54
N LYS A 24 -19.70 -15.85 3.36
CA LYS A 24 -18.60 -15.70 4.33
C LYS A 24 -18.16 -14.24 4.46
N LEU A 25 -18.16 -13.46 3.37
CA LEU A 25 -17.87 -12.02 3.41
C LEU A 25 -18.91 -11.25 4.23
N ILE A 26 -20.21 -11.60 4.09
CA ILE A 26 -21.28 -10.99 4.87
C ILE A 26 -21.15 -11.36 6.35
N LEU A 27 -20.96 -12.64 6.66
CA LEU A 27 -20.78 -13.11 8.04
C LEU A 27 -19.55 -12.47 8.71
N ALA A 28 -18.43 -12.39 7.97
CA ALA A 28 -17.21 -11.75 8.46
C ALA A 28 -17.40 -10.24 8.73
N GLN A 29 -18.15 -9.55 7.87
CA GLN A 29 -18.49 -8.14 8.07
C GLN A 29 -19.40 -7.94 9.29
N GLN A 30 -20.44 -8.78 9.45
CA GLN A 30 -21.32 -8.73 10.61
C GLN A 30 -20.55 -9.03 11.90
N PHE A 31 -19.69 -10.05 11.89
CA PHE A 31 -18.85 -10.42 13.02
C PHE A 31 -17.90 -9.30 13.41
N TYR A 32 -17.21 -8.68 12.42
CA TYR A 32 -16.38 -7.50 12.63
C TYR A 32 -17.17 -6.38 13.33
N ASN A 33 -18.36 -6.06 12.83
CA ASN A 33 -19.19 -4.98 13.39
C ASN A 33 -19.70 -5.29 14.80
N ARG A 34 -20.05 -6.54 15.11
CA ARG A 34 -20.48 -6.95 16.45
C ARG A 34 -19.34 -6.84 17.47
N ILE A 35 -18.13 -7.30 17.11
CA ILE A 35 -16.96 -7.14 17.98
C ILE A 35 -16.68 -5.65 18.21
N LEU A 36 -16.71 -4.84 17.14
CA LEU A 36 -16.49 -3.41 17.24
C LEU A 36 -17.53 -2.71 18.12
N GLU A 37 -18.82 -3.09 18.01
CA GLU A 37 -19.91 -2.58 18.84
C GLU A 37 -19.64 -2.82 20.33
N LYS A 38 -19.35 -4.08 20.71
CA LYS A 38 -19.02 -4.43 22.11
C LYS A 38 -17.77 -3.68 22.60
N SER A 39 -16.75 -3.51 21.73
CA SER A 39 -15.53 -2.80 22.09
C SER A 39 -15.74 -1.30 22.26
N ILE A 40 -16.62 -0.66 21.45
CA ILE A 40 -17.01 0.74 21.62
C ILE A 40 -17.79 0.94 22.93
N ALA A 41 -18.74 0.07 23.22
CA ALA A 41 -19.52 0.11 24.46
C ALA A 41 -18.61 0.00 25.69
N SER A 42 -17.68 -0.95 25.67
CA SER A 42 -16.72 -1.14 26.75
C SER A 42 -15.78 0.07 26.93
N TYR A 43 -15.31 0.68 25.82
CA TYR A 43 -14.46 1.87 25.87
C TYR A 43 -15.20 3.08 26.46
N ARG A 44 -16.45 3.30 26.05
CA ARG A 44 -17.30 4.42 26.56
C ARG A 44 -17.63 4.28 28.03
N ASN A 45 -17.75 3.05 28.54
CA ASN A 45 -18.04 2.78 29.95
C ASN A 45 -16.78 2.88 30.87
N GLY A 46 -15.78 3.67 30.50
CA GLY A 46 -14.63 4.01 31.33
C GLY A 46 -13.51 2.97 31.37
N LYS A 47 -13.57 1.91 30.59
CA LYS A 47 -12.47 0.94 30.45
C LYS A 47 -11.48 1.44 29.39
N THR A 48 -10.46 2.15 29.84
CA THR A 48 -9.46 2.83 28.98
C THR A 48 -8.49 1.89 28.28
N LYS A 49 -8.29 0.66 28.75
CA LYS A 49 -7.38 -0.31 28.12
C LYS A 49 -8.16 -1.36 27.34
N VAL A 50 -7.93 -1.39 26.03
CA VAL A 50 -8.41 -2.45 25.14
C VAL A 50 -7.35 -3.54 25.09
N SER A 51 -7.64 -4.73 25.63
CA SER A 51 -6.71 -5.88 25.64
C SER A 51 -7.22 -7.02 24.76
N MET A 52 -6.31 -7.89 24.29
CA MET A 52 -6.70 -9.09 23.54
C MET A 52 -7.58 -10.03 24.36
N ALA A 53 -7.32 -10.17 25.65
CA ALA A 53 -8.17 -10.99 26.55
C ALA A 53 -9.63 -10.50 26.57
N GLN A 54 -9.84 -9.21 26.52
CA GLN A 54 -11.18 -8.61 26.45
C GLN A 54 -11.84 -8.89 25.09
N PHE A 55 -11.10 -8.81 23.98
CA PHE A 55 -11.60 -9.16 22.67
C PHE A 55 -11.97 -10.64 22.57
N ASN A 56 -11.14 -11.54 23.08
CA ASN A 56 -11.42 -12.97 23.16
C ASN A 56 -12.73 -13.24 23.92
N ARG A 57 -13.03 -12.48 24.97
CA ARG A 57 -14.29 -12.56 25.71
C ARG A 57 -15.47 -12.14 24.82
N PHE A 58 -15.36 -11.00 24.14
CA PHE A 58 -16.43 -10.55 23.20
C PHE A 58 -16.68 -11.57 22.10
N VAL A 59 -15.64 -12.19 21.57
CA VAL A 59 -15.78 -13.23 20.54
C VAL A 59 -16.55 -14.43 21.06
N LYS A 60 -16.23 -14.90 22.31
CA LYS A 60 -16.96 -16.02 22.95
C LYS A 60 -18.44 -15.66 23.14
N GLU A 61 -18.73 -14.50 23.71
CA GLU A 61 -20.11 -14.03 23.92
C GLU A 61 -20.89 -13.95 22.62
N ILE A 62 -20.32 -13.34 21.56
CA ILE A 62 -20.99 -13.19 20.25
C ILE A 62 -21.29 -14.56 19.62
N ILE A 63 -20.40 -15.54 19.78
CA ILE A 63 -20.62 -16.90 19.28
C ILE A 63 -21.70 -17.63 20.10
N GLN A 64 -21.79 -17.39 21.40
CA GLN A 64 -22.85 -17.92 22.25
C GLN A 64 -24.21 -17.33 21.89
N GLU A 65 -24.26 -16.01 21.65
CA GLU A 65 -25.48 -15.29 21.23
C GLU A 65 -25.99 -15.76 19.83
N ASP A 66 -25.06 -16.04 18.91
CA ASP A 66 -25.43 -16.39 17.53
C ASP A 66 -24.40 -17.36 16.90
N LYS A 67 -24.77 -18.64 16.89
CA LYS A 67 -23.94 -19.74 16.36
C LYS A 67 -23.66 -19.66 14.87
N LYS A 68 -24.34 -18.78 14.11
CA LYS A 68 -24.07 -18.61 12.64
C LYS A 68 -22.61 -18.27 12.36
N TYR A 69 -21.91 -17.59 13.28
CA TYR A 69 -20.49 -17.24 13.11
C TYR A 69 -19.53 -18.45 13.16
N LEU A 70 -19.99 -19.62 13.63
CA LEU A 70 -19.25 -20.88 13.52
C LEU A 70 -19.09 -21.37 12.07
N ARG A 71 -19.89 -20.84 11.14
CA ARG A 71 -19.73 -21.08 9.70
C ARG A 71 -18.48 -20.43 9.12
N LEU A 72 -17.90 -19.43 9.79
CA LEU A 72 -16.57 -18.93 9.48
C LEU A 72 -15.51 -19.89 10.02
N TYR A 73 -14.42 -20.04 9.28
CA TYR A 73 -13.25 -20.79 9.74
C TYR A 73 -12.69 -20.17 11.04
N SER A 74 -12.26 -20.99 11.99
CA SER A 74 -11.85 -20.52 13.33
C SER A 74 -10.75 -19.45 13.25
N GLN A 75 -9.69 -19.71 12.50
CA GLN A 75 -8.59 -18.77 12.33
C GLN A 75 -8.99 -17.48 11.62
N THR A 76 -10.00 -17.53 10.75
CA THR A 76 -10.56 -16.31 10.15
C THR A 76 -11.28 -15.45 11.20
N ARG A 77 -11.93 -16.06 12.20
CA ARG A 77 -12.54 -15.30 13.31
C ARG A 77 -11.46 -14.61 14.15
N CYS A 78 -10.38 -15.32 14.49
CA CYS A 78 -9.23 -14.73 15.18
C CYS A 78 -8.59 -13.58 14.38
N GLU A 79 -8.46 -13.72 13.06
CA GLU A 79 -7.92 -12.66 12.20
C GLU A 79 -8.83 -11.42 12.16
N ILE A 80 -10.16 -11.59 12.18
CA ILE A 80 -11.11 -10.47 12.24
C ILE A 80 -10.95 -9.72 13.57
N GLU A 81 -10.86 -10.47 14.67
CA GLU A 81 -10.62 -9.95 16.01
C GLU A 81 -9.32 -9.14 16.06
N PHE A 82 -8.22 -9.74 15.63
CA PHE A 82 -6.90 -9.10 15.58
C PHE A 82 -6.89 -7.84 14.72
N ARG A 83 -7.61 -7.85 13.59
CA ARG A 83 -7.73 -6.69 12.70
C ARG A 83 -8.39 -5.50 13.41
N ILE A 84 -9.37 -5.75 14.28
CA ILE A 84 -10.03 -4.69 15.05
C ILE A 84 -9.08 -4.20 16.15
N PHE A 85 -8.45 -5.13 16.88
CA PHE A 85 -7.47 -4.80 17.91
C PHE A 85 -6.35 -3.92 17.37
N LYS A 86 -5.77 -4.29 16.21
CA LYS A 86 -4.76 -3.48 15.51
C LYS A 86 -5.29 -2.10 15.10
N ALA A 87 -6.57 -1.98 14.75
CA ALA A 87 -7.16 -0.68 14.45
C ALA A 87 -7.22 0.22 15.69
N TYR A 88 -7.48 -0.33 16.88
CA TYR A 88 -7.41 0.38 18.15
C TYR A 88 -5.97 0.78 18.51
N LEU A 89 -5.00 -0.11 18.38
CA LEU A 89 -3.59 0.19 18.62
C LEU A 89 -3.13 1.37 17.74
N ASN A 90 -3.47 1.34 16.46
CA ASN A 90 -3.16 2.43 15.52
C ASN A 90 -3.89 3.74 15.87
N PHE A 91 -5.10 3.67 16.40
CA PHE A 91 -5.81 4.84 16.89
C PHE A 91 -5.08 5.45 18.09
N PHE A 92 -4.78 4.65 19.13
CA PHE A 92 -4.10 5.14 20.34
C PHE A 92 -2.69 5.65 20.04
N ARG A 93 -1.94 5.00 19.13
CA ARG A 93 -0.64 5.48 18.70
C ARG A 93 -0.74 6.89 18.11
N ARG A 94 -1.65 7.12 17.17
CA ARG A 94 -1.86 8.44 16.55
C ARG A 94 -2.31 9.51 17.56
N VAL A 95 -3.12 9.14 18.54
CA VAL A 95 -3.51 10.07 19.62
C VAL A 95 -2.28 10.44 20.45
N ARG A 96 -1.43 9.47 20.80
CA ARG A 96 -0.19 9.70 21.55
C ARG A 96 0.81 10.59 20.78
N GLU A 97 0.89 10.42 19.46
CA GLU A 97 1.67 11.26 18.55
C GLU A 97 1.08 12.67 18.35
N GLY A 98 0.07 13.06 19.12
CA GLY A 98 -0.53 14.39 19.07
C GLY A 98 -1.46 14.64 17.88
N ASN A 99 -1.84 13.61 17.12
CA ASN A 99 -2.75 13.77 16.00
C ASN A 99 -4.20 14.01 16.48
N ARG A 100 -4.60 15.29 16.62
CA ARG A 100 -5.95 15.71 17.06
C ARG A 100 -7.09 15.20 16.16
N LYS A 101 -6.80 14.75 14.92
CA LYS A 101 -7.76 14.20 13.96
C LYS A 101 -7.69 12.68 13.85
N ALA A 102 -7.10 11.98 14.82
CA ALA A 102 -7.04 10.53 14.82
C ALA A 102 -8.46 9.95 14.78
N GLY A 103 -8.79 9.24 13.70
CA GLY A 103 -10.11 8.63 13.53
C GLY A 103 -10.25 7.35 14.35
N PHE A 104 -11.33 7.23 15.11
CA PHE A 104 -11.70 6.02 15.83
C PHE A 104 -12.03 4.86 14.88
N PRO A 105 -11.85 3.58 15.25
CA PRO A 105 -12.26 2.46 14.42
C PRO A 105 -13.73 2.55 14.00
N ARG A 106 -14.02 2.29 12.70
CA ARG A 106 -15.36 2.51 12.13
C ARG A 106 -16.01 1.20 11.70
N PHE A 107 -17.33 1.14 11.81
CA PHE A 107 -18.12 0.08 11.23
C PHE A 107 -17.86 -0.09 9.73
N ARG A 108 -17.90 -1.31 9.25
CA ARG A 108 -17.70 -1.65 7.84
C ARG A 108 -19.06 -1.93 7.18
N SER A 109 -19.32 -1.24 6.07
CA SER A 109 -20.45 -1.59 5.22
C SER A 109 -20.14 -2.87 4.42
N ARG A 110 -21.19 -3.57 3.98
CA ARG A 110 -21.10 -4.76 3.12
C ARG A 110 -20.23 -4.50 1.87
N ASP A 111 -20.40 -3.34 1.23
CA ASP A 111 -19.66 -2.97 0.01
C ASP A 111 -18.16 -2.74 0.26
N ARG A 112 -17.75 -2.47 1.49
CA ARG A 112 -16.35 -2.20 1.87
C ARG A 112 -15.63 -3.40 2.49
N TYR A 113 -16.35 -4.44 2.86
CA TYR A 113 -15.77 -5.67 3.41
C TYR A 113 -15.61 -6.71 2.31
N LYS A 114 -14.44 -6.74 1.66
CA LYS A 114 -14.21 -7.47 0.41
C LYS A 114 -13.16 -8.58 0.52
N SER A 115 -12.72 -8.94 1.71
CA SER A 115 -11.68 -9.96 1.89
C SER A 115 -11.85 -10.77 3.15
N ILE A 116 -11.59 -12.07 3.05
CA ILE A 116 -11.51 -13.03 4.15
C ILE A 116 -10.09 -13.56 4.16
N THR A 117 -9.44 -13.58 5.31
CA THR A 117 -8.05 -14.04 5.45
C THR A 117 -7.98 -15.33 6.25
N TYR A 118 -7.16 -16.24 5.78
CA TYR A 118 -6.73 -17.48 6.40
C TYR A 118 -5.28 -17.27 6.84
N PRO A 119 -5.03 -17.03 8.15
CA PRO A 119 -3.73 -16.54 8.62
C PRO A 119 -2.64 -17.61 8.70
N GLN A 120 -2.98 -18.87 8.58
CA GLN A 120 -2.04 -19.98 8.68
C GLN A 120 -2.34 -21.06 7.64
N ASP A 121 -1.27 -21.71 7.15
CA ASP A 121 -1.35 -22.88 6.30
C ASP A 121 -1.27 -24.16 7.15
N ASN A 122 -2.30 -24.42 7.94
CA ASN A 122 -2.47 -25.63 8.75
C ASN A 122 -3.58 -26.52 8.18
N GLY A 123 -3.61 -26.72 6.87
CA GLY A 123 -4.66 -27.42 6.15
C GLY A 123 -5.92 -26.57 5.88
N SER A 124 -5.88 -25.26 6.19
CA SER A 124 -6.96 -24.33 5.91
C SER A 124 -7.15 -24.07 4.41
N PHE A 125 -6.10 -24.25 3.63
CA PHE A 125 -6.12 -24.22 2.17
C PHE A 125 -5.04 -25.14 1.60
N SER A 126 -5.17 -25.50 0.33
CA SER A 126 -4.12 -26.22 -0.40
C SER A 126 -4.20 -25.91 -1.88
N ILE A 127 -3.03 -25.94 -2.56
CA ILE A 127 -2.93 -25.76 -4.01
C ILE A 127 -2.46 -27.08 -4.61
N ARG A 128 -3.23 -27.58 -5.58
CA ARG A 128 -2.85 -28.76 -6.36
C ARG A 128 -3.05 -28.45 -7.85
N LYS A 129 -1.96 -28.38 -8.62
CA LYS A 129 -1.99 -27.92 -10.03
C LYS A 129 -2.70 -26.57 -10.15
N ASP A 130 -3.80 -26.51 -10.88
CA ASP A 130 -4.64 -25.31 -11.11
C ASP A 130 -5.85 -25.23 -10.15
N ARG A 131 -5.86 -25.99 -9.06
CA ARG A 131 -6.96 -26.04 -8.09
C ARG A 131 -6.53 -25.51 -6.73
N LEU A 132 -7.28 -24.52 -6.24
CA LEU A 132 -7.19 -24.01 -4.90
C LEU A 132 -8.36 -24.55 -4.07
N ARG A 133 -8.05 -25.32 -3.02
CA ARG A 133 -9.02 -25.72 -2.00
C ARG A 133 -8.93 -24.74 -0.84
N VAL A 134 -10.06 -24.30 -0.33
CA VAL A 134 -10.16 -23.40 0.83
C VAL A 134 -11.20 -23.93 1.81
N SER A 135 -10.84 -24.02 3.08
CA SER A 135 -11.73 -24.48 4.15
C SER A 135 -13.02 -23.67 4.20
N ARG A 136 -14.15 -24.35 4.35
CA ARG A 136 -15.50 -23.74 4.43
C ARG A 136 -15.96 -23.03 3.16
N ILE A 137 -15.21 -23.11 2.05
CA ILE A 137 -15.58 -22.57 0.74
C ILE A 137 -15.61 -23.70 -0.31
N GLY A 138 -14.58 -24.55 -0.31
CA GLY A 138 -14.43 -25.63 -1.28
C GLY A 138 -13.29 -25.43 -2.26
N THR A 139 -13.34 -26.16 -3.38
CA THR A 139 -12.28 -26.15 -4.39
C THR A 139 -12.71 -25.34 -5.61
N MET A 140 -11.78 -24.50 -6.13
CA MET A 140 -12.00 -23.65 -7.29
C MET A 140 -10.74 -23.60 -8.17
N ARG A 141 -10.90 -23.26 -9.43
CA ARG A 141 -9.78 -23.05 -10.35
C ARG A 141 -9.02 -21.78 -9.96
N ILE A 142 -7.68 -21.83 -10.00
CA ILE A 142 -6.77 -20.70 -9.82
C ILE A 142 -5.87 -20.58 -11.05
N GLU A 143 -5.65 -19.36 -11.52
CA GLU A 143 -4.75 -19.05 -12.62
C GLU A 143 -3.42 -18.52 -12.07
N MET A 144 -2.44 -19.41 -12.01
CA MET A 144 -1.10 -19.10 -11.50
C MET A 144 -0.16 -18.75 -12.65
N HIS A 145 0.00 -17.45 -12.94
CA HIS A 145 0.88 -16.94 -14.01
C HIS A 145 2.36 -16.87 -13.58
N ARG A 146 2.67 -17.19 -12.33
CA ARG A 146 4.04 -17.26 -11.79
C ARG A 146 4.10 -18.19 -10.59
N LYS A 147 5.28 -18.73 -10.31
CA LYS A 147 5.53 -19.56 -9.13
C LYS A 147 5.47 -18.71 -7.86
N ILE A 148 4.92 -19.26 -6.78
CA ILE A 148 4.98 -18.67 -5.45
C ILE A 148 6.32 -19.06 -4.84
N GLU A 149 7.12 -18.07 -4.44
CA GLU A 149 8.40 -18.27 -3.79
C GLU A 149 8.26 -18.02 -2.29
N GLY A 150 9.03 -18.79 -1.50
CA GLY A 150 9.06 -18.68 -0.05
C GLY A 150 7.94 -19.45 0.66
N THR A 151 7.93 -19.30 1.98
CA THR A 151 6.94 -19.95 2.84
C THR A 151 5.66 -19.15 2.86
N ILE A 152 4.53 -19.75 2.46
CA ILE A 152 3.22 -19.12 2.51
C ILE A 152 2.80 -18.97 3.98
N LYS A 153 2.48 -17.74 4.39
CA LYS A 153 2.01 -17.42 5.74
C LYS A 153 0.51 -17.15 5.79
N THR A 154 -0.05 -16.53 4.77
CA THR A 154 -1.50 -16.24 4.73
C THR A 154 -2.07 -16.38 3.34
N LEU A 155 -3.35 -16.74 3.30
CA LEU A 155 -4.19 -16.65 2.10
C LEU A 155 -5.33 -15.68 2.38
N ALA A 156 -5.53 -14.68 1.52
CA ALA A 156 -6.73 -13.84 1.54
C ALA A 156 -7.55 -14.08 0.27
N ILE A 157 -8.81 -14.49 0.43
CA ILE A 157 -9.79 -14.51 -0.65
C ILE A 157 -10.41 -13.12 -0.75
N LYS A 158 -10.30 -12.48 -1.90
CA LYS A 158 -10.72 -11.09 -2.13
C LYS A 158 -11.69 -11.01 -3.31
N ARG A 159 -12.82 -10.32 -3.09
CA ARG A 159 -13.74 -9.93 -4.15
C ARG A 159 -13.31 -8.58 -4.75
N GLY A 160 -13.11 -8.52 -6.07
CA GLY A 160 -12.82 -7.31 -6.82
C GLY A 160 -13.85 -7.15 -7.94
N GLY A 161 -14.82 -6.24 -7.77
CA GLY A 161 -15.90 -6.08 -8.75
C GLY A 161 -16.72 -7.36 -8.94
N ARG A 162 -16.59 -7.95 -10.12
CA ARG A 162 -17.18 -9.26 -10.47
C ARG A 162 -16.20 -10.42 -10.32
N ASP A 163 -14.91 -10.12 -10.16
CA ASP A 163 -13.84 -11.11 -10.14
C ASP A 163 -13.45 -11.46 -8.70
N TYR A 164 -12.89 -12.65 -8.53
CA TYR A 164 -12.37 -13.14 -7.27
C TYR A 164 -10.88 -13.40 -7.39
N TYR A 165 -10.16 -13.14 -6.30
CA TYR A 165 -8.71 -13.26 -6.24
C TYR A 165 -8.27 -14.00 -4.98
N ALA A 166 -7.25 -14.83 -5.13
CA ALA A 166 -6.45 -15.37 -4.04
C ALA A 166 -5.17 -14.54 -3.91
N VAL A 167 -4.91 -14.04 -2.71
CA VAL A 167 -3.70 -13.28 -2.40
C VAL A 167 -2.92 -14.05 -1.34
N PHE A 168 -1.77 -14.59 -1.74
CA PHE A 168 -0.86 -15.29 -0.83
C PHE A 168 0.18 -14.31 -0.33
N THR A 169 0.41 -14.29 0.99
CA THR A 169 1.56 -13.60 1.57
C THR A 169 2.60 -14.63 1.91
N THR A 170 3.83 -14.42 1.46
CA THR A 170 4.96 -15.30 1.74
C THR A 170 6.06 -14.56 2.48
N ILE A 171 6.89 -15.30 3.19
CA ILE A 171 8.15 -14.83 3.74
C ILE A 171 9.29 -15.60 3.06
N ASN A 172 10.24 -14.85 2.53
CA ASN A 172 11.47 -15.36 1.93
C ASN A 172 12.65 -14.93 2.79
N HIS A 173 13.56 -15.87 3.08
CA HIS A 173 14.87 -15.54 3.61
C HIS A 173 15.83 -15.38 2.44
N ILE A 174 16.24 -14.15 2.16
CA ILE A 174 17.20 -13.86 1.10
C ILE A 174 18.53 -13.41 1.69
N LYS A 175 19.64 -13.88 1.09
CA LYS A 175 20.93 -13.22 1.28
C LYS A 175 20.91 -11.97 0.42
N VAL A 176 21.06 -10.82 1.06
CA VAL A 176 21.17 -9.53 0.36
C VAL A 176 22.62 -9.40 -0.09
N PRO A 177 22.88 -9.19 -1.39
CA PRO A 177 24.24 -8.92 -1.85
C PRO A 177 24.74 -7.60 -1.27
N GLU A 178 26.03 -7.53 -0.98
CA GLU A 178 26.70 -6.25 -0.70
C GLU A 178 26.95 -5.55 -2.03
N VAL A 179 26.54 -4.30 -2.11
CA VAL A 179 26.70 -3.47 -3.30
C VAL A 179 27.45 -2.22 -2.90
N ASP A 180 28.62 -1.99 -3.51
CA ASP A 180 29.37 -0.76 -3.35
C ASP A 180 28.60 0.41 -3.98
N ASP A 181 28.52 1.54 -3.28
CA ASP A 181 27.77 2.71 -3.72
C ASP A 181 28.60 3.58 -4.68
N ILE A 182 28.89 3.03 -5.84
CA ILE A 182 29.75 3.65 -6.86
C ILE A 182 28.99 4.42 -7.94
N ASN A 183 27.71 4.13 -8.14
CA ASN A 183 26.88 4.77 -9.16
C ASN A 183 25.48 5.15 -8.61
N PRO A 184 25.41 6.09 -7.66
CA PRO A 184 24.16 6.55 -7.11
C PRO A 184 23.40 7.44 -8.10
N VAL A 185 22.04 7.41 -8.07
CA VAL A 185 21.20 8.24 -8.91
C VAL A 185 20.13 8.99 -8.11
N GLY A 186 19.97 10.28 -8.41
CA GLY A 186 18.89 11.13 -7.89
C GLY A 186 17.66 11.04 -8.78
N ILE A 187 16.49 11.00 -8.18
CA ILE A 187 15.18 10.88 -8.86
C ILE A 187 14.28 12.02 -8.41
N ASP A 188 13.94 12.91 -9.33
CA ASP A 188 12.87 13.89 -9.13
C ASP A 188 11.56 13.35 -9.71
N MET A 189 10.44 13.53 -8.97
CA MET A 189 9.11 13.05 -9.38
C MET A 189 8.22 14.20 -9.82
N GLY A 190 7.98 14.29 -11.14
CA GLY A 190 7.27 15.37 -11.76
C GLY A 190 5.83 15.07 -12.16
N LEU A 191 5.08 16.13 -12.47
CA LEU A 191 3.73 16.03 -13.01
C LEU A 191 3.71 15.89 -14.54
N ASN A 192 4.70 16.38 -15.24
CA ASN A 192 4.85 16.27 -16.69
C ASN A 192 5.63 15.00 -17.05
N ASN A 193 6.90 14.96 -16.68
CA ASN A 193 7.64 13.71 -16.65
C ASN A 193 7.23 12.94 -15.39
N PHE A 194 7.16 11.63 -15.47
CA PHE A 194 6.91 10.80 -14.29
C PHE A 194 8.09 10.84 -13.32
N ILE A 195 9.29 10.70 -13.86
CA ILE A 195 10.57 10.92 -13.16
C ILE A 195 11.59 11.58 -14.08
N ALA A 196 12.51 12.34 -13.50
CA ALA A 196 13.76 12.78 -14.10
C ALA A 196 14.92 12.25 -13.26
N LEU A 197 15.97 11.76 -13.91
CA LEU A 197 17.16 11.20 -13.30
C LEU A 197 18.31 12.20 -13.35
N SER A 198 19.23 12.12 -12.39
CA SER A 198 20.38 13.03 -12.29
C SER A 198 21.39 12.91 -13.44
N ASP A 199 21.37 11.82 -14.19
CA ASP A 199 22.14 11.61 -15.41
C ASP A 199 21.52 12.26 -16.66
N GLY A 200 20.32 12.86 -16.54
CA GLY A 200 19.59 13.54 -17.62
C GLY A 200 18.50 12.73 -18.27
N HIS A 201 18.35 11.45 -17.96
CA HIS A 201 17.25 10.66 -18.51
C HIS A 201 15.93 11.07 -17.88
N THR A 202 14.88 11.14 -18.71
CA THR A 202 13.52 11.43 -18.28
C THR A 202 12.55 10.35 -18.73
N ILE A 203 11.58 10.01 -17.88
CA ILE A 203 10.53 9.05 -18.19
C ILE A 203 9.19 9.78 -18.19
N GLN A 204 8.50 9.74 -19.33
CA GLN A 204 7.22 10.41 -19.49
C GLN A 204 6.11 9.77 -18.65
N LYS A 205 5.18 10.60 -18.20
CA LYS A 205 4.00 10.15 -17.47
C LYS A 205 3.03 9.42 -18.39
N PRO A 206 2.61 8.20 -18.06
CA PRO A 206 1.63 7.47 -18.84
C PRO A 206 0.24 8.12 -18.75
N LYS A 207 -0.51 8.10 -19.86
CA LYS A 207 -1.82 8.77 -20.00
C LYS A 207 -3.02 7.85 -19.69
N PHE A 208 -2.86 6.81 -18.87
CA PHE A 208 -3.91 5.80 -18.61
C PHE A 208 -5.23 6.40 -18.12
N MET A 209 -5.15 7.33 -17.16
CA MET A 209 -6.34 7.98 -16.62
C MET A 209 -7.02 8.88 -17.65
N GLN A 210 -6.26 9.58 -18.49
CA GLN A 210 -6.81 10.44 -19.54
C GLN A 210 -7.61 9.63 -20.55
N GLN A 211 -7.09 8.46 -20.96
CA GLN A 211 -7.76 7.55 -21.91
C GLN A 211 -9.11 7.04 -21.37
N LYS A 212 -9.23 6.85 -20.05
CA LYS A 212 -10.44 6.31 -19.40
C LYS A 212 -11.37 7.39 -18.83
N ARG A 213 -10.95 8.65 -18.77
CA ARG A 213 -11.67 9.76 -18.13
C ARG A 213 -13.13 9.88 -18.57
N LYS A 214 -13.38 9.85 -19.89
CA LYS A 214 -14.75 9.95 -20.44
C LYS A 214 -15.63 8.80 -19.97
N LYS A 215 -15.13 7.55 -20.00
CA LYS A 215 -15.87 6.35 -19.57
C LYS A 215 -16.15 6.39 -18.07
N ILE A 216 -15.18 6.72 -17.25
CA ILE A 216 -15.32 6.86 -15.80
C ILE A 216 -16.38 7.93 -15.47
N ALA A 217 -16.28 9.12 -16.06
CA ALA A 217 -17.25 10.21 -15.84
C ALA A 217 -18.68 9.79 -16.24
N ARG A 218 -18.84 9.09 -17.38
CA ARG A 218 -20.14 8.53 -17.80
C ARG A 218 -20.71 7.60 -16.75
N TRP A 219 -19.94 6.62 -16.26
CA TRP A 219 -20.42 5.68 -15.27
C TRP A 219 -20.69 6.35 -13.92
N GLN A 220 -19.91 7.34 -13.51
CA GLN A 220 -20.18 8.13 -12.31
C GLN A 220 -21.54 8.84 -12.38
N LYS A 221 -21.85 9.51 -13.53
CA LYS A 221 -23.14 10.13 -13.76
C LYS A 221 -24.29 9.11 -13.69
N ILE A 222 -24.12 7.92 -14.31
CA ILE A 222 -25.14 6.86 -14.28
C ILE A 222 -25.37 6.37 -12.85
N VAL A 223 -24.30 6.14 -12.06
CA VAL A 223 -24.42 5.73 -10.66
C VAL A 223 -25.12 6.79 -9.81
N ALA A 224 -24.82 8.07 -10.04
CA ALA A 224 -25.43 9.19 -9.30
C ALA A 224 -26.94 9.29 -9.54
N ARG A 225 -27.39 9.09 -10.78
CA ARG A 225 -28.83 9.21 -11.15
C ARG A 225 -29.71 8.05 -10.72
N ARG A 226 -29.11 6.87 -10.43
CA ARG A 226 -29.88 5.67 -10.10
C ARG A 226 -30.19 5.56 -8.61
N SER A 227 -31.36 5.05 -8.26
CA SER A 227 -31.82 4.87 -6.89
C SER A 227 -30.88 3.96 -6.09
N LYS A 228 -30.57 4.36 -4.86
CA LYS A 228 -29.75 3.55 -3.92
C LYS A 228 -30.41 2.20 -3.69
N GLY A 229 -29.63 1.12 -3.74
CA GLY A 229 -30.10 -0.26 -3.55
C GLY A 229 -30.67 -0.94 -4.80
N SER A 230 -30.92 -0.23 -5.92
CA SER A 230 -31.44 -0.86 -7.12
C SER A 230 -30.40 -1.77 -7.81
N LYS A 231 -30.84 -2.91 -8.37
CA LYS A 231 -30.00 -3.82 -9.17
C LYS A 231 -29.29 -3.08 -10.33
N ARG A 232 -29.97 -2.13 -10.96
CA ARG A 232 -29.40 -1.31 -12.06
C ARG A 232 -28.26 -0.42 -11.57
N ARG A 233 -28.34 0.13 -10.34
CA ARG A 233 -27.26 0.93 -9.75
C ARG A 233 -26.05 0.07 -9.41
N GLU A 234 -26.28 -1.12 -8.85
CA GLU A 234 -25.20 -2.06 -8.55
C GLU A 234 -24.46 -2.51 -9.82
N GLY A 235 -25.18 -2.76 -10.91
CA GLY A 235 -24.59 -3.01 -12.21
C GLY A 235 -23.71 -1.85 -12.71
N ALA A 236 -24.18 -0.60 -12.55
CA ALA A 236 -23.39 0.58 -12.92
C ALA A 236 -22.16 0.78 -12.04
N LYS A 237 -22.25 0.53 -10.73
CA LYS A 237 -21.09 0.54 -9.82
C LYS A 237 -20.04 -0.49 -10.26
N SER A 238 -20.47 -1.68 -10.64
CA SER A 238 -19.57 -2.73 -11.13
C SER A 238 -18.82 -2.32 -12.40
N MET A 239 -19.51 -1.65 -13.35
CA MET A 239 -18.86 -1.13 -14.55
C MET A 239 -17.89 0.00 -14.23
N LEU A 240 -18.27 0.94 -13.34
CA LEU A 240 -17.39 2.00 -12.85
C LEU A 240 -16.13 1.41 -12.18
N GLN A 241 -16.31 0.40 -11.33
CA GLN A 241 -15.21 -0.27 -10.67
C GLN A 241 -14.25 -0.92 -11.67
N ARG A 242 -14.77 -1.55 -12.72
CA ARG A 242 -13.96 -2.17 -13.79
C ARG A 242 -13.06 -1.15 -14.52
N GLU A 243 -13.59 0.05 -14.82
CA GLU A 243 -12.78 1.09 -15.46
C GLU A 243 -11.66 1.59 -14.52
N TRP A 244 -11.93 1.73 -13.23
CA TRP A 244 -10.91 2.06 -12.22
C TRP A 244 -9.89 0.95 -12.01
N GLU A 245 -10.30 -0.32 -12.03
CA GLU A 245 -9.39 -1.47 -11.94
C GLU A 245 -8.44 -1.51 -13.13
N TYR A 246 -8.94 -1.22 -14.33
CA TYR A 246 -8.12 -1.13 -15.54
C TYR A 246 -7.01 -0.07 -15.38
N VAL A 247 -7.35 1.16 -15.00
CA VAL A 247 -6.37 2.24 -14.77
C VAL A 247 -5.37 1.85 -13.67
N THR A 248 -5.86 1.26 -12.59
CA THR A 248 -5.01 0.83 -11.48
C THR A 248 -4.04 -0.27 -11.89
N ASN A 249 -4.50 -1.26 -12.66
CA ASN A 249 -3.65 -2.35 -13.13
C ASN A 249 -2.57 -1.86 -14.09
N GLN A 250 -2.91 -0.97 -15.03
CA GLN A 250 -1.92 -0.36 -15.93
C GLN A 250 -0.89 0.48 -15.17
N SER A 251 -1.34 1.29 -14.19
CA SER A 251 -0.43 2.07 -13.35
C SER A 251 0.49 1.19 -12.50
N ASN A 252 -0.02 0.04 -12.02
CA ASN A 252 0.80 -0.93 -11.30
C ASN A 252 1.83 -1.58 -12.21
N ASP A 253 1.43 -2.03 -13.40
CA ASP A 253 2.33 -2.66 -14.38
C ASP A 253 3.45 -1.70 -14.78
N PHE A 254 3.11 -0.45 -15.07
CA PHE A 254 4.09 0.60 -15.36
C PHE A 254 5.08 0.80 -14.21
N ALA A 255 4.58 0.96 -12.97
CA ALA A 255 5.44 1.17 -11.81
C ALA A 255 6.33 -0.05 -11.52
N HIS A 256 5.81 -1.28 -11.72
CA HIS A 256 6.59 -2.51 -11.60
C HIS A 256 7.70 -2.60 -12.64
N LYS A 257 7.39 -2.35 -13.92
CA LYS A 257 8.37 -2.39 -15.01
C LYS A 257 9.44 -1.32 -14.85
N LEU A 258 9.02 -0.09 -14.49
CA LEU A 258 9.96 1.01 -14.30
C LEU A 258 10.89 0.77 -13.11
N SER A 259 10.36 0.37 -11.95
CA SER A 259 11.19 0.06 -10.79
C SER A 259 12.13 -1.12 -11.03
N ASP A 260 11.71 -2.12 -11.82
CA ASP A 260 12.53 -3.24 -12.23
C ASP A 260 13.67 -2.80 -13.16
N LYS A 261 13.34 -1.96 -14.16
CA LYS A 261 14.32 -1.40 -15.08
C LYS A 261 15.38 -0.61 -14.34
N LEU A 262 15.00 0.25 -13.38
CA LEU A 262 15.95 1.04 -12.60
C LEU A 262 16.89 0.18 -11.75
N VAL A 263 16.37 -0.82 -11.05
CA VAL A 263 17.20 -1.72 -10.23
C VAL A 263 18.19 -2.52 -11.10
N ASN A 264 17.86 -2.79 -12.37
CA ASN A 264 18.70 -3.54 -13.30
C ASN A 264 19.49 -2.63 -14.28
N SER A 265 19.54 -1.31 -14.07
CA SER A 265 20.20 -0.37 -14.98
C SER A 265 21.64 -0.03 -14.58
N GLY A 266 22.23 -0.75 -13.61
CA GLY A 266 23.61 -0.53 -13.15
C GLY A 266 23.76 0.59 -12.11
N TYR A 267 22.67 1.22 -11.65
CA TYR A 267 22.71 2.10 -10.48
C TYR A 267 22.93 1.28 -9.21
N THR A 268 23.55 1.88 -8.21
CA THR A 268 23.90 1.22 -6.94
C THR A 268 23.07 1.72 -5.76
N SER A 269 22.55 2.92 -5.84
CA SER A 269 21.61 3.48 -4.87
C SER A 269 20.71 4.55 -5.50
N PHE A 270 19.62 4.86 -4.82
CA PHE A 270 18.60 5.81 -5.27
C PHE A 270 18.35 6.88 -4.22
N ALA A 271 18.38 8.15 -4.63
CA ALA A 271 17.96 9.27 -3.80
C ALA A 271 16.62 9.81 -4.32
N VAL A 272 15.63 9.95 -3.45
CA VAL A 272 14.27 10.45 -3.78
C VAL A 272 13.84 11.51 -2.78
N GLU A 273 12.95 12.41 -3.16
CA GLU A 273 12.35 13.35 -2.22
C GLU A 273 11.36 12.66 -1.28
N ASP A 274 11.36 13.05 0.00
CA ASP A 274 10.32 12.66 0.97
C ASP A 274 9.07 13.54 0.80
N LEU A 275 8.30 13.27 -0.23
CA LEU A 275 7.12 14.04 -0.58
C LEU A 275 5.96 13.76 0.37
N HIS A 276 5.51 14.76 1.11
CA HIS A 276 4.28 14.73 1.89
C HIS A 276 3.04 14.84 1.00
N ILE A 277 2.75 13.78 0.22
CA ILE A 277 1.67 13.75 -0.78
C ILE A 277 0.32 14.16 -0.20
N GLN A 278 0.01 13.82 1.07
CA GLN A 278 -1.21 14.23 1.75
C GLN A 278 -1.36 15.76 1.85
N ASN A 279 -0.26 16.47 2.02
CA ASN A 279 -0.28 17.93 2.04
C ASN A 279 -0.39 18.52 0.63
N MET A 280 0.27 17.92 -0.35
CA MET A 280 0.21 18.35 -1.74
C MET A 280 -1.19 18.22 -2.35
N VAL A 281 -1.95 17.17 -1.98
CA VAL A 281 -3.34 16.93 -2.45
C VAL A 281 -4.33 17.97 -1.91
N LYS A 282 -3.98 18.77 -0.89
CA LYS A 282 -4.81 19.90 -0.44
C LYS A 282 -4.91 21.00 -1.49
N ASN A 283 -3.95 21.10 -2.41
CA ASN A 283 -4.06 21.97 -3.57
C ASN A 283 -5.02 21.33 -4.59
N HIS A 284 -6.26 21.82 -4.63
CA HIS A 284 -7.33 21.28 -5.46
C HIS A 284 -7.02 21.27 -6.97
N ARG A 285 -6.22 22.23 -7.46
CA ARG A 285 -5.82 22.30 -8.88
C ARG A 285 -4.89 21.15 -9.29
N LEU A 286 -4.03 20.71 -8.39
CA LEU A 286 -3.02 19.66 -8.62
C LEU A 286 -3.42 18.29 -8.06
N ALA A 287 -4.40 18.24 -7.15
CA ALA A 287 -4.78 17.04 -6.40
C ALA A 287 -5.02 15.81 -7.30
N GLN A 288 -5.77 15.97 -8.38
CA GLN A 288 -6.07 14.88 -9.32
C GLN A 288 -4.81 14.39 -10.05
N SER A 289 -3.93 15.31 -10.44
CA SER A 289 -2.68 14.97 -11.12
C SER A 289 -1.70 14.25 -10.20
N ILE A 290 -1.60 14.69 -8.95
CA ILE A 290 -0.77 14.09 -7.91
C ILE A 290 -1.28 12.69 -7.54
N GLN A 291 -2.60 12.51 -7.35
CA GLN A 291 -3.20 11.21 -7.08
C GLN A 291 -3.02 10.24 -8.26
N ASN A 292 -3.16 10.72 -9.50
CA ASN A 292 -2.98 9.93 -10.71
C ASN A 292 -1.52 9.51 -10.94
N ALA A 293 -0.55 10.26 -10.41
CA ALA A 293 0.87 9.94 -10.55
C ALA A 293 1.27 8.69 -9.76
N SER A 294 0.57 8.36 -8.67
CA SER A 294 0.83 7.15 -7.86
C SER A 294 2.28 7.03 -7.35
N TRP A 295 2.94 8.16 -7.06
CA TRP A 295 4.36 8.23 -6.68
C TRP A 295 4.71 7.34 -5.49
N ASN A 296 3.91 7.36 -4.40
CA ASN A 296 4.15 6.48 -3.25
C ASN A 296 4.18 5.00 -3.62
N ARG A 297 3.35 4.59 -4.58
CA ARG A 297 3.34 3.20 -5.04
C ARG A 297 4.61 2.85 -5.78
N PHE A 298 5.09 3.74 -6.64
CA PHE A 298 6.35 3.58 -7.35
C PHE A 298 7.54 3.54 -6.39
N ILE A 299 7.63 4.50 -5.45
CA ILE A 299 8.70 4.53 -4.43
C ILE A 299 8.71 3.24 -3.62
N ASN A 300 7.53 2.78 -3.14
CA ASN A 300 7.45 1.53 -2.40
C ASN A 300 7.92 0.32 -3.22
N MET A 301 7.60 0.28 -4.54
CA MET A 301 8.06 -0.78 -5.43
C MET A 301 9.57 -0.70 -5.69
N LEU A 302 10.10 0.49 -5.88
CA LEU A 302 11.54 0.71 -6.02
C LEU A 302 12.27 0.31 -4.73
N SER A 303 11.78 0.75 -3.56
CA SER A 303 12.41 0.47 -2.27
C SER A 303 12.55 -1.02 -1.99
N TYR A 304 11.46 -1.81 -2.07
CA TYR A 304 11.59 -3.23 -1.75
C TYR A 304 12.42 -4.02 -2.77
N LYS A 305 12.43 -3.58 -4.05
CA LYS A 305 13.26 -4.23 -5.08
C LYS A 305 14.74 -3.88 -4.92
N ALA A 306 15.03 -2.60 -4.69
CA ALA A 306 16.36 -2.12 -4.40
C ALA A 306 16.94 -2.82 -3.16
N GLU A 307 16.18 -2.86 -2.06
CA GLU A 307 16.55 -3.56 -0.83
C GLU A 307 16.84 -5.06 -1.08
N SER A 308 16.02 -5.72 -1.90
CA SER A 308 16.25 -7.12 -2.29
C SER A 308 17.53 -7.32 -3.12
N ALA A 309 17.97 -6.29 -3.84
CA ALA A 309 19.19 -6.29 -4.65
C ALA A 309 20.43 -5.71 -3.89
N GLY A 310 20.32 -5.43 -2.59
CA GLY A 310 21.41 -4.87 -1.79
C GLY A 310 21.60 -3.37 -1.94
N MET A 311 20.72 -2.70 -2.67
CA MET A 311 20.78 -1.26 -2.94
C MET A 311 20.01 -0.48 -1.89
N LYS A 312 20.39 0.80 -1.68
CA LYS A 312 19.72 1.70 -0.74
C LYS A 312 18.80 2.67 -1.48
N VAL A 313 17.65 3.01 -0.85
CA VAL A 313 16.79 4.13 -1.27
C VAL A 313 16.76 5.16 -0.15
N MET A 314 17.34 6.32 -0.42
CA MET A 314 17.46 7.42 0.52
C MET A 314 16.37 8.44 0.27
N LYS A 315 15.68 8.89 1.32
CA LYS A 315 14.72 9.99 1.24
C LYS A 315 15.37 11.26 1.75
N ILE A 316 15.23 12.34 0.99
CA ILE A 316 15.79 13.64 1.31
C ILE A 316 14.68 14.69 1.48
N ASP A 317 14.99 15.77 2.22
CA ASP A 317 14.09 16.93 2.35
C ASP A 317 13.88 17.60 0.98
N PRO A 318 12.60 17.76 0.51
CA PRO A 318 12.27 18.36 -0.77
C PRO A 318 12.45 19.89 -0.81
N LYS A 319 12.81 20.54 0.31
CA LYS A 319 12.88 21.99 0.39
C LYS A 319 13.91 22.56 -0.62
N ASP A 320 13.43 23.47 -1.48
CA ASP A 320 14.20 24.25 -2.46
C ASP A 320 15.04 23.43 -3.49
N THR A 321 14.83 22.12 -3.64
CA THR A 321 15.55 21.28 -4.62
C THR A 321 15.41 21.79 -6.06
N THR A 322 14.25 22.35 -6.41
CA THR A 322 13.95 22.92 -7.74
C THR A 322 14.45 24.36 -7.90
N GLN A 323 14.79 25.07 -6.81
CA GLN A 323 15.20 26.47 -6.80
C GLN A 323 16.73 26.62 -6.71
N GLU A 324 17.42 25.57 -6.27
CA GLU A 324 18.87 25.54 -6.11
C GLU A 324 19.55 25.18 -7.43
N CYS A 325 20.65 25.85 -7.76
CA CYS A 325 21.50 25.51 -8.88
C CYS A 325 22.35 24.28 -8.55
N SER A 326 22.25 23.22 -9.36
CA SER A 326 23.04 22.00 -9.15
C SER A 326 24.55 22.18 -9.36
N ASN A 327 24.98 23.26 -10.00
CA ASN A 327 26.37 23.60 -10.22
C ASN A 327 26.97 24.46 -9.10
N CYS A 328 26.45 25.68 -8.90
CA CYS A 328 27.04 26.67 -7.98
C CYS A 328 26.28 26.83 -6.65
N HIS A 329 25.17 26.10 -6.43
CA HIS A 329 24.34 26.15 -5.21
C HIS A 329 23.62 27.46 -4.92
N TYR A 330 23.61 28.41 -5.87
CA TYR A 330 22.76 29.59 -5.75
C TYR A 330 21.29 29.17 -5.66
N ILE A 331 20.59 29.70 -4.66
CA ILE A 331 19.17 29.45 -4.44
C ILE A 331 18.38 30.68 -4.89
N LYS A 332 17.52 30.54 -5.88
CA LYS A 332 16.61 31.58 -6.34
C LYS A 332 15.62 31.99 -5.25
N LYS A 333 15.53 33.31 -4.97
CA LYS A 333 14.65 33.88 -3.94
C LYS A 333 13.78 34.98 -4.49
N GLY A 334 12.67 35.28 -3.81
CA GLY A 334 11.76 36.37 -4.19
C GLY A 334 11.27 36.27 -5.61
N ALA A 335 11.46 37.33 -6.40
CA ALA A 335 11.01 37.43 -7.79
C ALA A 335 11.74 36.48 -8.78
N GLU A 336 12.93 35.98 -8.39
CA GLU A 336 13.69 35.04 -9.24
C GLU A 336 13.23 33.59 -9.14
N ARG A 337 12.34 33.28 -8.18
CA ARG A 337 11.86 31.89 -7.99
C ARG A 337 11.16 31.40 -9.24
N LEU A 338 11.53 30.20 -9.66
CA LEU A 338 10.85 29.50 -10.74
C LEU A 338 9.36 29.27 -10.40
N ALA A 339 8.50 29.62 -11.33
CA ALA A 339 7.09 29.27 -11.26
C ALA A 339 6.87 27.79 -11.61
N LEU A 340 5.65 27.28 -11.39
CA LEU A 340 5.31 25.89 -11.75
C LEU A 340 5.35 25.63 -13.25
N GLU A 341 5.25 26.67 -14.07
CA GLU A 341 5.24 26.62 -15.55
C GLU A 341 6.63 26.55 -16.14
N ASP A 342 7.64 27.07 -15.42
CA ASP A 342 9.02 27.11 -15.90
C ASP A 342 9.57 25.68 -16.02
N ARG A 343 10.14 25.37 -17.19
CA ARG A 343 10.72 24.05 -17.51
C ARG A 343 12.22 24.06 -17.56
N ILE A 344 12.80 25.23 -17.79
CA ILE A 344 14.23 25.42 -17.90
C ILE A 344 14.71 26.15 -16.65
N TYR A 345 15.72 25.61 -16.01
CA TYR A 345 16.46 26.28 -14.96
C TYR A 345 17.62 27.06 -15.61
N HIS A 346 17.63 28.38 -15.46
CA HIS A 346 18.77 29.22 -15.82
C HIS A 346 19.32 29.84 -14.53
N CYS A 347 20.63 29.68 -14.31
CA CYS A 347 21.28 30.24 -13.15
C CYS A 347 21.85 31.66 -13.44
N ASN A 348 21.39 32.66 -12.69
CA ASN A 348 21.83 34.05 -12.87
C ASN A 348 23.27 34.28 -12.39
N VAL A 349 23.88 33.35 -11.62
CA VAL A 349 25.23 33.47 -11.05
C VAL A 349 26.27 32.78 -11.94
N CYS A 350 26.05 31.54 -12.32
CA CYS A 350 27.05 30.75 -13.07
C CYS A 350 26.64 30.50 -14.55
N GLY A 351 25.53 31.03 -15.01
CA GLY A 351 25.06 30.88 -16.39
C GLY A 351 24.56 29.49 -16.80
N MET A 352 24.58 28.50 -15.90
CA MET A 352 24.13 27.14 -16.21
C MET A 352 22.67 27.15 -16.65
N THR A 353 22.39 26.47 -17.75
CA THR A 353 21.03 26.24 -18.25
C THR A 353 20.77 24.76 -18.40
N LEU A 354 19.69 24.27 -17.77
CA LEU A 354 19.34 22.85 -17.71
C LEU A 354 17.84 22.68 -17.60
N ASP A 355 17.33 21.50 -17.97
CA ASP A 355 15.96 21.11 -17.62
C ASP A 355 15.77 21.19 -16.10
N ARG A 356 14.65 21.78 -15.66
CA ARG A 356 14.38 22.03 -14.25
C ARG A 356 14.30 20.74 -13.41
N ASP A 357 13.65 19.69 -13.95
CA ASP A 357 13.44 18.42 -13.23
C ASP A 357 14.81 17.68 -13.16
N VAL A 358 15.67 17.80 -14.19
CA VAL A 358 17.03 17.25 -14.18
C VAL A 358 17.92 18.03 -13.19
N ASN A 359 17.82 19.36 -13.12
CA ASN A 359 18.50 20.16 -12.12
C ASN A 359 18.11 19.73 -10.70
N ALA A 360 16.80 19.53 -10.45
CA ALA A 360 16.29 19.06 -9.16
C ALA A 360 16.83 17.67 -8.80
N SER A 361 16.83 16.71 -9.75
CA SER A 361 17.34 15.36 -9.51
C SER A 361 18.85 15.33 -9.17
N ARG A 362 19.65 16.23 -9.73
CA ARG A 362 21.05 16.41 -9.35
C ARG A 362 21.21 16.94 -7.92
N ASN A 363 20.38 17.93 -7.52
CA ASN A 363 20.36 18.44 -6.15
C ASN A 363 19.92 17.36 -5.15
N ILE A 364 18.93 16.54 -5.51
CA ILE A 364 18.49 15.39 -4.72
C ILE A 364 19.66 14.42 -4.48
N LEU A 365 20.37 14.04 -5.54
CA LEU A 365 21.53 13.16 -5.43
C LEU A 365 22.61 13.77 -4.52
N LYS A 366 22.96 15.04 -4.75
CA LYS A 366 24.01 15.71 -3.98
C LYS A 366 23.69 15.77 -2.49
N ARG A 367 22.44 16.10 -2.12
CA ARG A 367 22.02 16.14 -0.71
C ARG A 367 22.12 14.76 -0.05
N ALA A 368 21.78 13.69 -0.77
CA ALA A 368 21.92 12.33 -0.28
C ALA A 368 23.39 11.95 -0.03
N THR A 369 24.31 12.32 -0.93
CA THR A 369 25.73 12.00 -0.82
C THR A 369 26.47 12.87 0.22
N LEU A 370 26.10 14.14 0.37
CA LEU A 370 26.65 15.01 1.42
C LEU A 370 26.19 14.60 2.82
N GLY A 371 24.93 14.16 2.97
CA GLY A 371 24.42 13.62 4.22
C GLY A 371 25.18 12.38 4.70
N GLN A 372 25.74 11.59 3.80
CA GLN A 372 26.59 10.43 4.14
C GLN A 372 27.99 10.85 4.63
N ARG A 373 28.52 11.99 4.18
CA ARG A 373 29.86 12.46 4.55
C ARG A 373 29.91 13.30 5.84
N GLY A 374 28.81 13.86 6.28
CA GLY A 374 28.79 14.94 7.30
C GLY A 374 28.04 14.67 8.59
N SER A 375 27.42 13.53 8.81
CA SER A 375 26.80 13.23 10.11
C SER A 375 26.50 11.75 10.30
N HIS A 376 26.74 11.25 11.52
CA HIS A 376 25.98 10.20 12.14
C HIS A 376 24.50 10.66 12.38
N ALA A 377 23.94 11.46 11.50
CA ALA A 377 22.54 11.82 11.49
C ALA A 377 21.77 10.72 10.78
N GLN A 378 21.07 9.96 11.61
CA GLN A 378 20.06 8.97 11.33
C GLN A 378 19.32 9.22 10.01
N GLY A 379 19.84 8.69 8.91
CA GLY A 379 19.04 8.40 7.76
C GLY A 379 18.07 7.29 8.20
N GLU A 380 16.82 7.64 8.45
CA GLU A 380 15.78 6.63 8.64
C GLU A 380 15.76 5.77 7.37
N SER A 381 16.41 4.61 7.45
CA SER A 381 16.15 3.53 6.51
C SER A 381 14.65 3.31 6.57
N VAL A 382 13.96 3.34 5.42
CA VAL A 382 12.55 3.04 5.33
C VAL A 382 12.37 1.58 5.71
N ARG A 383 12.36 1.31 7.00
CA ARG A 383 11.92 0.02 7.52
C ARG A 383 10.44 -0.10 7.21
N PRO A 384 9.99 -1.15 6.53
CA PRO A 384 8.56 -1.36 6.32
C PRO A 384 7.89 -1.32 7.70
N GLN A 385 6.74 -0.67 7.80
CA GLN A 385 5.93 -0.49 9.04
C GLN A 385 5.62 -1.80 9.81
N ARG A 386 6.17 -2.93 9.41
CA ARG A 386 6.01 -4.25 10.01
C ARG A 386 6.87 -4.48 11.26
N GLU A 387 8.05 -3.89 11.39
CA GLU A 387 8.93 -4.16 12.54
C GLU A 387 8.36 -3.62 13.85
N ALA A 388 7.75 -2.44 13.86
CA ALA A 388 7.10 -1.90 15.05
C ALA A 388 5.96 -2.80 15.56
N VAL A 389 5.23 -3.46 14.64
CA VAL A 389 4.16 -4.40 14.97
C VAL A 389 4.71 -5.75 15.45
N LEU A 390 5.85 -6.18 14.92
CA LEU A 390 6.53 -7.42 15.35
C LEU A 390 7.19 -7.26 16.73
N GLU A 391 7.69 -6.08 17.05
CA GLU A 391 8.30 -5.79 18.34
C GLU A 391 7.25 -5.70 19.46
N GLU A 392 6.09 -5.07 19.19
CA GLU A 392 4.95 -5.08 20.13
C GLU A 392 4.36 -6.49 20.32
N LEU A 393 4.34 -7.33 19.27
CA LEU A 393 3.92 -8.74 19.38
C LEU A 393 4.92 -9.61 20.16
N ARG A 394 6.22 -9.28 20.10
CA ARG A 394 7.27 -9.98 20.88
C ARG A 394 7.17 -9.68 22.38
N THR A 395 6.64 -8.55 22.78
CA THR A 395 6.46 -8.16 24.19
C THR A 395 5.17 -8.68 24.82
N ASP A 396 4.17 -9.04 24.00
CA ASP A 396 2.92 -9.63 24.51
C ASP A 396 3.02 -11.16 24.59
N LYS A 397 3.35 -11.67 25.79
CA LYS A 397 3.56 -13.10 26.07
C LYS A 397 2.31 -13.98 25.90
N THR A 398 1.14 -13.41 25.66
CA THR A 398 -0.15 -14.13 25.67
C THR A 398 -0.80 -14.26 24.27
N HIS A 399 -0.15 -13.77 23.22
CA HIS A 399 -0.75 -13.75 21.88
C HIS A 399 -0.61 -15.09 21.14
N PRO A 400 -1.71 -15.73 20.68
CA PRO A 400 -1.69 -17.05 20.04
C PRO A 400 -0.93 -17.12 18.68
N LEU A 401 -0.54 -15.97 18.12
CA LEU A 401 0.28 -15.91 16.89
C LEU A 401 1.77 -15.71 17.17
N ARG A 402 2.18 -15.66 18.45
CA ARG A 402 3.58 -15.46 18.83
C ARG A 402 4.48 -16.59 18.31
N ASP A 403 4.02 -17.83 18.44
CA ASP A 403 4.79 -19.01 18.02
C ASP A 403 4.90 -19.12 16.48
N ALA A 404 3.98 -18.49 15.74
CA ALA A 404 4.02 -18.41 14.28
C ALA A 404 4.92 -17.28 13.73
N VAL A 405 5.35 -16.37 14.61
CA VAL A 405 6.21 -15.21 14.26
C VAL A 405 7.67 -15.45 14.70
N ILE A 406 7.89 -16.34 15.67
CA ILE A 406 9.22 -16.66 16.24
C ILE A 406 9.78 -17.99 15.68
N ALA A 407 8.93 -18.83 15.05
CA ALA A 407 9.32 -19.97 14.24
C ALA A 407 9.27 -19.61 12.75
#